data_4d18d392a8b4747090e3865a6995a00a
#
_entry.id   4d18d392a8b4747090e3865a6995a00a
#
_cell.length_a   1.000
_cell.length_b   1.000
_cell.length_c   1.000
_cell.angle_alpha   90.00
_cell.angle_beta   90.00
_cell.angle_gamma   90.00
#
_symmetry.space_group_name_H-M   'P 1'
#
loop_
_entity.id
_entity.type
_entity.pdbx_description
1 polymer ?
#
loop_
_entity_poly.entity_id
_entity_poly.type
_entity_poly.pdbx_seq_one_letter_code
_entity_poly.pdbx_strand_id
1 'polypeptide(L)'
;MGSEQSKSYYDQVIEAIPQGHGYIKPLVIVGASGSGKKTLFNHLKQHYTDQMIKAISVTTRAPHASEINGVDYIFESQSDFKKEQDAGLLFEQASFDGHQYGIHFNFVKNAIANEKICVLDVNLEGAKRIHEISMNFCFVYIQPPSKEVLRARL
;
A
#
# COMPACT_ATOMS: atom_id res chain seq x y z
N MET A 1 -0.05 -33.09 -22.53
CA MET A 1 -0.67 -31.74 -22.60
C MET A 1 -0.63 -31.17 -21.21
N GLY A 2 0.36 -30.34 -20.93
CA GLY A 2 0.44 -29.64 -19.66
C GLY A 2 -0.63 -28.56 -19.58
N SER A 3 -1.47 -28.61 -18.56
CA SER A 3 -2.37 -27.53 -18.23
C SER A 3 -1.52 -26.30 -17.92
N GLU A 4 -1.52 -25.29 -18.79
CA GLU A 4 -1.12 -23.93 -18.44
C GLU A 4 -2.03 -23.52 -17.29
N GLN A 5 -1.53 -23.64 -16.04
CA GLN A 5 -2.16 -22.98 -14.93
C GLN A 5 -2.09 -21.48 -15.24
N SER A 6 -3.25 -20.86 -15.43
CA SER A 6 -3.31 -19.41 -15.60
C SER A 6 -2.62 -18.77 -14.40
N LYS A 7 -1.55 -18.01 -14.66
CA LYS A 7 -0.83 -17.27 -13.64
C LYS A 7 -1.81 -16.47 -12.82
N SER A 8 -1.65 -16.48 -11.50
CA SER A 8 -2.47 -15.65 -10.64
C SER A 8 -2.30 -14.17 -11.03
N TYR A 9 -3.30 -13.35 -10.78
CA TYR A 9 -3.18 -11.90 -10.99
C TYR A 9 -1.94 -11.31 -10.30
N TYR A 10 -1.59 -11.86 -9.19
CA TYR A 10 -0.42 -11.61 -8.38
C TYR A 10 0.89 -11.83 -9.15
N ASP A 11 1.07 -13.01 -9.75
CA ASP A 11 2.25 -13.32 -10.56
C ASP A 11 2.38 -12.36 -11.75
N GLN A 12 1.26 -12.00 -12.37
CA GLN A 12 1.24 -11.04 -13.47
C GLN A 12 1.71 -9.64 -13.04
N VAL A 13 1.36 -9.19 -11.82
CA VAL A 13 1.81 -7.89 -11.30
C VAL A 13 3.29 -7.93 -10.93
N ILE A 14 3.75 -9.02 -10.29
CA ILE A 14 5.17 -9.17 -9.95
C ILE A 14 6.04 -9.17 -11.20
N GLU A 15 5.63 -9.90 -12.24
CA GLU A 15 6.35 -9.94 -13.52
C GLU A 15 6.33 -8.59 -14.26
N ALA A 16 5.27 -7.79 -14.07
CA ALA A 16 5.18 -6.45 -14.64
C ALA A 16 6.09 -5.43 -13.94
N ILE A 17 6.61 -5.74 -12.73
CA ILE A 17 7.59 -4.88 -12.07
C ILE A 17 8.93 -5.05 -12.79
N PRO A 18 9.48 -4.01 -13.45
CA PRO A 18 10.72 -4.13 -14.18
C PRO A 18 11.85 -4.61 -13.29
N GLN A 19 12.71 -5.49 -13.81
CA GLN A 19 13.89 -6.01 -13.14
C GLN A 19 15.11 -5.32 -13.73
N GLY A 20 15.97 -4.72 -12.90
CA GLY A 20 17.23 -4.15 -13.38
C GLY A 20 17.55 -2.76 -12.82
N HIS A 21 18.70 -2.23 -13.22
CA HIS A 21 19.13 -0.88 -12.84
C HIS A 21 18.38 0.17 -13.68
N GLY A 22 17.84 1.21 -13.03
CA GLY A 22 17.27 2.38 -13.68
C GLY A 22 15.75 2.47 -13.76
N TYR A 23 15.01 1.49 -13.22
CA TYR A 23 13.56 1.63 -13.13
C TYR A 23 13.09 2.17 -11.76
N ILE A 24 11.90 2.74 -11.76
CA ILE A 24 11.28 3.36 -10.60
C ILE A 24 10.67 2.27 -9.70
N LYS A 25 11.25 2.07 -8.51
CA LYS A 25 10.74 1.12 -7.52
C LYS A 25 9.56 1.70 -6.74
N PRO A 26 8.51 0.92 -6.47
CA PRO A 26 7.51 1.34 -5.49
C PRO A 26 8.14 1.59 -4.12
N LEU A 27 7.68 2.62 -3.42
CA LEU A 27 8.16 3.05 -2.11
C LEU A 27 7.18 2.61 -1.03
N VAL A 28 7.66 1.79 -0.10
CA VAL A 28 6.90 1.34 1.07
C VAL A 28 7.33 2.13 2.28
N ILE A 29 6.45 3.00 2.79
CA ILE A 29 6.69 3.77 4.02
C ILE A 29 6.09 2.98 5.18
N VAL A 30 6.95 2.58 6.13
CA VAL A 30 6.60 1.71 7.25
C VAL A 30 6.76 2.47 8.55
N GLY A 31 5.87 2.27 9.49
CA GLY A 31 5.99 2.84 10.84
C GLY A 31 4.69 2.78 11.62
N ALA A 32 4.78 2.96 12.93
CA ALA A 32 3.62 2.99 13.82
C ALA A 32 2.67 4.16 13.48
N SER A 33 1.40 4.05 13.90
CA SER A 33 0.50 5.21 13.92
C SER A 33 1.15 6.35 14.71
N GLY A 34 1.03 7.59 14.24
CA GLY A 34 1.67 8.76 14.90
C GLY A 34 3.19 8.90 14.67
N SER A 35 3.86 7.97 13.95
CA SER A 35 5.31 8.07 13.71
C SER A 35 5.72 9.22 12.78
N GLY A 36 4.79 9.75 11.97
CA GLY A 36 5.06 10.84 11.03
C GLY A 36 4.99 10.44 9.56
N LYS A 37 4.50 9.25 9.21
CA LYS A 37 4.35 8.79 7.82
C LYS A 37 3.58 9.76 6.94
N LYS A 38 2.41 10.23 7.41
CA LYS A 38 1.58 11.20 6.67
C LYS A 38 2.31 12.53 6.45
N THR A 39 3.07 13.00 7.44
CA THR A 39 3.87 14.23 7.34
C THR A 39 4.95 14.09 6.28
N LEU A 40 5.70 12.97 6.31
CA LEU A 40 6.70 12.68 5.29
C LEU A 40 6.07 12.59 3.89
N PHE A 41 4.97 11.85 3.76
CA PHE A 41 4.29 11.72 2.47
C PHE A 41 3.84 13.08 1.92
N ASN A 42 3.24 13.93 2.75
CA ASN A 42 2.82 15.27 2.33
C ASN A 42 4.01 16.14 1.89
N HIS A 43 5.14 16.03 2.59
CA HIS A 43 6.36 16.75 2.20
C HIS A 43 6.90 16.25 0.85
N LEU A 44 6.99 14.94 0.66
CA LEU A 44 7.39 14.35 -0.62
C LEU A 44 6.43 14.77 -1.75
N LYS A 45 5.13 14.76 -1.49
CA LYS A 45 4.13 15.17 -2.48
C LYS A 45 4.31 16.61 -2.94
N GLN A 46 4.68 17.53 -2.06
CA GLN A 46 4.92 18.93 -2.42
C GLN A 46 6.09 19.09 -3.40
N HIS A 47 7.13 18.26 -3.27
CA HIS A 47 8.33 18.34 -4.10
C HIS A 47 8.26 17.47 -5.36
N TYR A 48 7.46 16.40 -5.34
CA TYR A 48 7.43 15.36 -6.38
C TYR A 48 6.00 15.06 -6.85
N THR A 49 5.12 16.07 -6.92
CA THR A 49 3.67 15.92 -7.18
C THR A 49 3.38 15.05 -8.41
N ASP A 50 4.08 15.31 -9.51
CA ASP A 50 3.83 14.61 -10.78
C ASP A 50 4.56 13.27 -10.91
N GLN A 51 5.44 12.96 -9.97
CA GLN A 51 6.29 11.76 -10.01
C GLN A 51 5.80 10.63 -9.10
N MET A 52 4.74 10.88 -8.31
CA MET A 52 4.28 9.95 -7.28
C MET A 52 2.77 9.69 -7.37
N ILE A 53 2.38 8.46 -7.11
CA ILE A 53 0.98 8.04 -6.90
C ILE A 53 0.90 7.37 -5.54
N LYS A 54 0.07 7.90 -4.63
CA LYS A 54 -0.22 7.21 -3.36
C LYS A 54 -1.21 6.09 -3.61
N ALA A 55 -0.87 4.89 -3.16
CA ALA A 55 -1.84 3.81 -3.06
C ALA A 55 -2.84 4.12 -1.93
N ILE A 56 -4.12 4.06 -2.24
CA ILE A 56 -5.20 4.27 -1.27
C ILE A 56 -5.62 2.91 -0.75
N SER A 57 -5.60 2.74 0.57
CA SER A 57 -6.02 1.49 1.20
C SER A 57 -7.54 1.32 1.15
N VAL A 58 -7.98 0.10 0.88
CA VAL A 58 -9.37 -0.34 1.04
C VAL A 58 -9.60 -0.69 2.50
N THR A 59 -10.79 -0.38 3.03
CA THR A 59 -11.16 -0.76 4.41
C THR A 59 -12.64 -1.05 4.56
N THR A 60 -12.96 -1.98 5.46
CA THR A 60 -14.35 -2.29 5.85
C THR A 60 -14.84 -1.43 7.03
N ARG A 61 -13.98 -0.53 7.55
CA ARG A 61 -14.35 0.44 8.57
C ARG A 61 -15.23 1.53 7.96
N ALA A 62 -16.23 1.97 8.72
CA ALA A 62 -16.98 3.16 8.32
C ALA A 62 -16.08 4.42 8.28
N PRO A 63 -16.31 5.36 7.37
CA PRO A 63 -15.56 6.61 7.30
C PRO A 63 -15.82 7.48 8.55
N HIS A 64 -14.80 8.19 9.03
CA HIS A 64 -14.97 9.28 9.96
C HIS A 64 -15.53 10.52 9.23
N ALA A 65 -16.08 11.47 9.99
CA ALA A 65 -16.78 12.64 9.40
C ALA A 65 -15.91 13.50 8.45
N SER A 66 -14.58 13.49 8.62
CA SER A 66 -13.64 14.28 7.80
C SER A 66 -12.99 13.47 6.68
N GLU A 67 -13.27 12.18 6.58
CA GLU A 67 -12.65 11.31 5.58
C GLU A 67 -13.45 11.27 4.28
N ILE A 68 -12.76 11.29 3.17
CA ILE A 68 -13.32 11.29 1.82
C ILE A 68 -13.03 9.95 1.15
N ASN A 69 -14.10 9.27 0.70
CA ASN A 69 -13.97 8.02 -0.04
C ASN A 69 -13.17 8.22 -1.33
N GLY A 70 -12.23 7.33 -1.59
CA GLY A 70 -11.33 7.40 -2.74
C GLY A 70 -10.16 8.39 -2.59
N VAL A 71 -10.05 9.09 -1.45
CA VAL A 71 -8.95 10.01 -1.13
C VAL A 71 -8.18 9.54 0.10
N ASP A 72 -8.86 9.35 1.22
CA ASP A 72 -8.24 8.87 2.46
C ASP A 72 -8.20 7.34 2.50
N TYR A 73 -9.33 6.72 2.20
CA TYR A 73 -9.54 5.28 2.04
C TYR A 73 -10.58 5.01 0.95
N ILE A 74 -10.59 3.79 0.45
CA ILE A 74 -11.73 3.22 -0.28
C ILE A 74 -12.54 2.45 0.76
N PHE A 75 -13.74 2.97 1.09
CA PHE A 75 -14.62 2.35 2.08
C PHE A 75 -15.56 1.37 1.41
N GLU A 76 -15.52 0.12 1.85
CA GLU A 76 -16.27 -0.98 1.25
C GLU A 76 -17.02 -1.81 2.28
N SER A 77 -18.00 -2.59 1.80
CA SER A 77 -18.64 -3.60 2.61
C SER A 77 -17.71 -4.78 2.86
N GLN A 78 -17.95 -5.54 3.94
CA GLN A 78 -17.21 -6.78 4.19
C GLN A 78 -17.37 -7.78 3.04
N SER A 79 -18.54 -7.82 2.38
CA SER A 79 -18.81 -8.72 1.27
C SER A 79 -17.99 -8.36 0.02
N ASP A 80 -17.81 -7.08 -0.25
CA ASP A 80 -17.04 -6.62 -1.42
C ASP A 80 -15.54 -6.80 -1.18
N PHE A 81 -15.06 -6.43 0.00
CA PHE A 81 -13.68 -6.72 0.42
C PHE A 81 -13.34 -8.21 0.30
N LYS A 82 -14.26 -9.08 0.73
CA LYS A 82 -14.09 -10.54 0.63
C LYS A 82 -14.02 -11.00 -0.82
N LYS A 83 -14.83 -10.45 -1.72
CA LYS A 83 -14.77 -10.76 -3.16
C LYS A 83 -13.41 -10.36 -3.76
N GLU A 84 -12.89 -9.18 -3.43
CA GLU A 84 -11.59 -8.71 -3.89
C GLU A 84 -10.44 -9.58 -3.34
N GLN A 85 -10.55 -9.95 -2.07
CA GLN A 85 -9.61 -10.87 -1.41
C GLN A 85 -9.59 -12.23 -2.11
N ASP A 86 -10.76 -12.83 -2.34
CA ASP A 86 -10.89 -14.15 -2.99
C ASP A 86 -10.46 -14.11 -4.46
N ALA A 87 -10.61 -12.98 -5.11
CA ALA A 87 -10.12 -12.74 -6.47
C ALA A 87 -8.60 -12.45 -6.53
N GLY A 88 -7.91 -12.35 -5.38
CA GLY A 88 -6.48 -12.07 -5.32
C GLY A 88 -6.09 -10.66 -5.77
N LEU A 89 -7.02 -9.70 -5.68
CA LEU A 89 -6.81 -8.33 -6.14
C LEU A 89 -6.06 -7.46 -5.12
N LEU A 90 -6.01 -7.90 -3.86
CA LEU A 90 -5.36 -7.20 -2.75
C LEU A 90 -4.04 -7.89 -2.42
N PHE A 91 -2.92 -7.16 -2.47
CA PHE A 91 -1.60 -7.71 -2.19
C PHE A 91 -1.13 -7.48 -0.74
N GLU A 92 -1.68 -6.47 -0.06
CA GLU A 92 -1.48 -6.25 1.36
C GLU A 92 -2.82 -6.32 2.05
N GLN A 93 -2.89 -7.11 3.10
CA GLN A 93 -4.10 -7.31 3.88
C GLN A 93 -3.74 -7.37 5.36
N ALA A 94 -4.48 -6.61 6.16
CA ALA A 94 -4.32 -6.58 7.60
C ALA A 94 -5.67 -6.46 8.29
N SER A 95 -5.75 -6.98 9.51
CA SER A 95 -6.90 -6.76 10.39
C SER A 95 -6.49 -5.86 11.54
N PHE A 96 -7.25 -4.83 11.80
CA PHE A 96 -7.03 -3.93 12.91
C PHE A 96 -8.37 -3.47 13.48
N ASP A 97 -8.53 -3.56 14.79
CA ASP A 97 -9.74 -3.17 15.54
C ASP A 97 -11.05 -3.74 14.94
N GLY A 98 -11.01 -5.02 14.55
CA GLY A 98 -12.17 -5.73 13.98
C GLY A 98 -12.50 -5.37 12.52
N HIS A 99 -11.71 -4.51 11.88
CA HIS A 99 -11.87 -4.11 10.49
C HIS A 99 -10.75 -4.66 9.61
N GLN A 100 -11.09 -4.88 8.33
CA GLN A 100 -10.14 -5.30 7.32
C GLN A 100 -9.54 -4.09 6.61
N TYR A 101 -8.28 -4.22 6.21
CA TYR A 101 -7.54 -3.25 5.42
C TYR A 101 -6.78 -3.98 4.33
N GLY A 102 -6.66 -3.35 3.16
CA GLY A 102 -5.92 -3.92 2.04
C GLY A 102 -5.42 -2.86 1.08
N ILE A 103 -4.51 -3.23 0.20
CA ILE A 103 -4.06 -2.37 -0.90
C ILE A 103 -4.25 -3.12 -2.22
N HIS A 104 -4.92 -2.46 -3.16
CA HIS A 104 -5.20 -3.04 -4.46
C HIS A 104 -3.98 -3.00 -5.39
N PHE A 105 -3.69 -4.10 -6.07
CA PHE A 105 -2.60 -4.20 -7.03
C PHE A 105 -2.65 -3.15 -8.16
N ASN A 106 -3.83 -2.69 -8.50
CA ASN A 106 -4.02 -1.69 -9.55
C ASN A 106 -3.26 -0.39 -9.30
N PHE A 107 -3.01 0.00 -8.04
CA PHE A 107 -2.22 1.20 -7.75
C PHE A 107 -0.78 1.03 -8.21
N VAL A 108 -0.17 -0.13 -7.98
CA VAL A 108 1.19 -0.42 -8.41
C VAL A 108 1.26 -0.50 -9.93
N LYS A 109 0.33 -1.23 -10.56
CA LYS A 109 0.25 -1.33 -12.04
C LYS A 109 0.11 0.04 -12.70
N ASN A 110 -0.79 0.87 -12.16
CA ASN A 110 -1.04 2.21 -12.69
C ASN A 110 0.18 3.12 -12.56
N ALA A 111 0.87 3.06 -11.44
CA ALA A 111 2.08 3.84 -11.22
C ALA A 111 3.18 3.42 -12.22
N ILE A 112 3.41 2.13 -12.40
CA ILE A 112 4.39 1.61 -13.36
C ILE A 112 4.04 2.04 -14.79
N ALA A 113 2.77 1.89 -15.20
CA ALA A 113 2.32 2.26 -16.54
C ALA A 113 2.46 3.76 -16.84
N ASN A 114 2.47 4.62 -15.80
CA ASN A 114 2.64 6.06 -15.92
C ASN A 114 4.05 6.54 -15.55
N GLU A 115 5.01 5.63 -15.40
CA GLU A 115 6.40 5.92 -15.00
C GLU A 115 6.49 6.74 -13.69
N LYS A 116 5.58 6.43 -12.73
CA LYS A 116 5.50 7.11 -11.43
C LYS A 116 5.87 6.20 -10.28
N ILE A 117 6.35 6.78 -9.18
CA ILE A 117 6.61 6.07 -7.94
C ILE A 117 5.26 5.77 -7.26
N CYS A 118 4.93 4.49 -7.09
CA CYS A 118 3.82 4.08 -6.23
C CYS A 118 4.26 4.16 -4.76
N VAL A 119 3.56 4.94 -3.95
CA VAL A 119 3.86 5.06 -2.51
C VAL A 119 2.80 4.32 -1.71
N LEU A 120 3.25 3.39 -0.89
CA LEU A 120 2.44 2.57 -0.01
C LEU A 120 2.70 2.97 1.45
N ASP A 121 1.65 3.28 2.19
CA ASP A 121 1.70 3.58 3.63
C ASP A 121 1.14 2.39 4.40
N VAL A 122 2.02 1.63 5.04
CA VAL A 122 1.65 0.37 5.70
C VAL A 122 2.22 0.27 7.12
N ASN A 123 1.62 -0.59 7.91
CA ASN A 123 2.18 -1.00 9.20
C ASN A 123 3.25 -2.09 9.01
N LEU A 124 3.86 -2.53 10.10
CA LEU A 124 4.93 -3.54 10.05
C LEU A 124 4.47 -4.87 9.46
N GLU A 125 3.25 -5.30 9.77
CA GLU A 125 2.68 -6.55 9.25
C GLU A 125 2.49 -6.49 7.72
N GLY A 126 1.93 -5.39 7.23
CA GLY A 126 1.80 -5.13 5.79
C GLY A 126 3.14 -5.10 5.08
N ALA A 127 4.15 -4.44 5.69
CA ALA A 127 5.50 -4.39 5.13
C ALA A 127 6.15 -5.77 5.03
N LYS A 128 6.01 -6.64 6.04
CA LYS A 128 6.51 -8.01 6.00
C LYS A 128 5.87 -8.79 4.86
N ARG A 129 4.54 -8.72 4.70
CA ARG A 129 3.82 -9.39 3.63
C ARG A 129 4.27 -8.90 2.24
N ILE A 130 4.43 -7.58 2.07
CA ILE A 130 4.95 -7.01 0.82
C ILE A 130 6.37 -7.53 0.55
N HIS A 131 7.21 -7.63 1.58
CA HIS A 131 8.56 -8.14 1.44
C HIS A 131 8.61 -9.62 1.02
N GLU A 132 7.71 -10.44 1.57
CA GLU A 132 7.58 -11.86 1.19
C GLU A 132 7.15 -12.06 -0.27
N ILE A 133 6.41 -11.09 -0.81
CA ILE A 133 5.86 -11.15 -2.16
C ILE A 133 6.86 -10.73 -3.22
N SER A 134 7.57 -9.63 -3.01
CA SER A 134 8.47 -9.05 -3.99
C SER A 134 9.63 -8.32 -3.32
N MET A 135 10.84 -8.68 -3.72
CA MET A 135 12.07 -8.02 -3.25
C MET A 135 12.38 -6.70 -3.97
N ASN A 136 11.51 -6.28 -4.90
CA ASN A 136 11.75 -5.11 -5.76
C ASN A 136 11.13 -3.80 -5.25
N PHE A 137 10.69 -3.75 -4.01
CA PHE A 137 10.21 -2.53 -3.35
C PHE A 137 11.35 -1.85 -2.58
N CYS A 138 11.27 -0.52 -2.49
CA CYS A 138 12.12 0.28 -1.60
C CYS A 138 11.39 0.49 -0.27
N PHE A 139 11.96 0.04 0.84
CA PHE A 139 11.36 0.18 2.18
C PHE A 139 12.01 1.33 2.94
N VAL A 140 11.19 2.22 3.50
CA VAL A 140 11.60 3.30 4.38
C VAL A 140 10.87 3.19 5.70
N TYR A 141 11.61 2.93 6.78
CA TYR A 141 11.05 2.84 8.12
C TYR A 141 11.09 4.20 8.81
N ILE A 142 9.93 4.68 9.27
CA ILE A 142 9.79 5.93 10.02
C ILE A 142 9.71 5.62 11.51
N GLN A 143 10.78 5.98 12.21
CA GLN A 143 10.87 5.84 13.65
C GLN A 143 10.56 7.18 14.32
N PRO A 144 9.66 7.24 15.32
CA PRO A 144 9.49 8.44 16.13
C PRO A 144 10.76 8.71 16.96
N PRO A 145 11.04 9.97 17.32
CA PRO A 145 12.24 10.32 18.11
C PRO A 145 12.29 9.59 19.46
N SER A 146 11.15 9.38 20.11
CA SER A 146 11.03 8.60 21.34
C SER A 146 9.62 8.03 21.53
N LYS A 147 9.45 7.12 22.50
CA LYS A 147 8.15 6.58 22.90
C LYS A 147 7.23 7.65 23.49
N GLU A 148 7.80 8.61 24.21
CA GLU A 148 7.08 9.73 24.83
C GLU A 148 6.47 10.63 23.74
N VAL A 149 7.26 10.96 22.72
CA VAL A 149 6.79 11.73 21.55
C VAL A 149 5.68 10.97 20.81
N LEU A 150 5.84 9.66 20.65
CA LEU A 150 4.81 8.85 20.01
C LEU A 150 3.51 8.86 20.82
N ARG A 151 3.59 8.67 22.14
CA ARG A 151 2.40 8.72 23.04
C ARG A 151 1.69 10.08 22.99
N ALA A 152 2.45 11.18 22.90
CA ALA A 152 1.88 12.51 22.81
C ALA A 152 1.18 12.81 21.47
N ARG A 153 1.44 12.02 20.42
CA ARG A 153 0.85 12.14 19.10
C ARG A 153 -0.38 11.25 18.87
N LEU A 154 -0.59 10.27 19.73
CA LEU A 154 -1.70 9.33 19.70
C LEU A 154 -2.85 9.80 20.59
#